data_82dffde344536be9d407215c8325e7fb
#
_entry.id   82dffde344536be9d407215c8325e7fb
#
_cell.length_a   1.000
_cell.length_b   1.000
_cell.length_c   1.000
_cell.angle_alpha   90.00
_cell.angle_beta   90.00
_cell.angle_gamma   90.00
#
_symmetry.space_group_name_H-M   'P 1'
#
loop_
_entity.id
_entity.type
_entity.pdbx_description
1 polymer ?
#
loop_
_entity_poly.entity_id
_entity_poly.type
_entity_poly.pdbx_seq_one_letter_code
_entity_poly.pdbx_strand_id
1 'polypeptide(L)'
;MRSFARTLVPESLLSVVEISLSLAALWIIGYVVYQRFLHPLAAYPGPIVASLTDLWQVCEFMNLKQPYNLTDLHQKYGEFVRYGPDKLSTTAEEAIPLIFQKGGRAFPKTEFYDAYGSTHPNVFGMRDEAEHSIRRRHMSHSFSMSSVKSMEHHLDANLKLLKRKLAQHAQKQDTFDLKKVLHYYVIDVLGELAFGQSFGVQASGDERLVPPVIEHSYLAAMTGAWPAMTQTLRKWLPRVPLSELRRLFEGRAACAALAACSVQRRMEELKDTRNHDPSVVERRDILTSLILAKDPETGRHLTQADLETEAFGFIIAGTHTTSATISLLFYHLLHAPEEMKKCVDEVDSQLTPLSEDKPAYSVTEVESSLPYLRQCIKENFRITPVFTMPLARRVVAPEGVLIAGRHIKQGTSVAVCNHAFHHNPSVWGDNHDIFDPGRWNAPEIAARSRYLMHFGLGGRQCIGKTLAQANIYKLTSTLLREFEFSLVEAERPGRDKLPELFSVGISDLKNPLMVRVKARTANFKV
;
A
#
# COMPACT_ATOMS: atom_id res chain seq x y z
N MET A 1 52.46 -22.54 -24.18
CA MET A 1 51.75 -21.32 -23.76
C MET A 1 51.25 -21.32 -22.32
N ARG A 2 51.59 -22.27 -21.46
CA ARG A 2 51.18 -22.27 -20.02
C ARG A 2 52.28 -21.78 -19.05
N SER A 3 53.44 -21.38 -19.53
CA SER A 3 54.57 -20.95 -18.69
C SER A 3 54.79 -19.44 -18.63
N PHE A 4 54.10 -18.63 -19.44
CA PHE A 4 54.32 -17.16 -19.51
C PHE A 4 53.46 -16.33 -18.56
N ALA A 5 52.45 -16.94 -17.92
CA ALA A 5 51.54 -16.21 -17.01
C ALA A 5 52.01 -16.17 -15.54
N ARG A 6 53.08 -16.91 -15.18
CA ARG A 6 53.57 -16.96 -13.79
C ARG A 6 54.62 -15.89 -13.42
N THR A 7 55.04 -15.06 -14.35
CA THR A 7 56.18 -14.13 -14.15
C THR A 7 55.78 -12.67 -13.94
N LEU A 8 54.47 -12.35 -13.75
CA LEU A 8 54.03 -10.95 -13.61
C LEU A 8 53.47 -10.57 -12.21
N VAL A 9 53.40 -11.50 -11.27
CA VAL A 9 52.92 -11.19 -9.90
C VAL A 9 54.08 -11.52 -8.92
N PRO A 10 54.58 -10.54 -8.14
CA PRO A 10 55.59 -10.78 -7.11
C PRO A 10 55.10 -11.85 -6.11
N GLU A 11 55.93 -12.78 -5.68
CA GLU A 11 55.58 -13.82 -4.69
C GLU A 11 55.03 -13.21 -3.39
N SER A 12 55.51 -12.04 -3.00
CA SER A 12 54.96 -11.28 -1.86
C SER A 12 53.50 -10.85 -2.06
N LEU A 13 53.09 -10.56 -3.30
CA LEU A 13 51.71 -10.17 -3.59
C LEU A 13 50.76 -11.37 -3.56
N LEU A 14 51.23 -12.53 -4.03
CA LEU A 14 50.50 -13.80 -3.96
C LEU A 14 50.27 -14.21 -2.50
N SER A 15 51.31 -14.12 -1.66
CA SER A 15 51.18 -14.42 -0.21
C SER A 15 50.21 -13.48 0.51
N VAL A 16 50.21 -12.18 0.17
CA VAL A 16 49.25 -11.21 0.72
C VAL A 16 47.82 -11.54 0.31
N VAL A 17 47.59 -11.94 -0.95
CA VAL A 17 46.29 -12.37 -1.45
C VAL A 17 45.80 -13.64 -0.73
N GLU A 18 46.67 -14.66 -0.58
CA GLU A 18 46.35 -15.90 0.12
C GLU A 18 46.01 -15.67 1.60
N ILE A 19 46.77 -14.83 2.31
CA ILE A 19 46.50 -14.46 3.68
C ILE A 19 45.16 -13.70 3.76
N SER A 20 44.91 -12.75 2.85
CA SER A 20 43.68 -11.98 2.80
C SER A 20 42.45 -12.86 2.55
N LEU A 21 42.55 -13.81 1.62
CA LEU A 21 41.49 -14.78 1.33
C LEU A 21 41.25 -15.72 2.53
N SER A 22 42.30 -16.17 3.22
CA SER A 22 42.21 -17.01 4.40
C SER A 22 41.52 -16.27 5.56
N LEU A 23 41.90 -15.02 5.81
CA LEU A 23 41.25 -14.16 6.81
C LEU A 23 39.78 -13.89 6.48
N ALA A 24 39.47 -13.63 5.21
CA ALA A 24 38.10 -13.46 4.75
C ALA A 24 37.27 -14.74 4.95
N ALA A 25 37.85 -15.90 4.62
CA ALA A 25 37.19 -17.19 4.83
C ALA A 25 36.92 -17.45 6.33
N LEU A 26 37.91 -17.20 7.20
CA LEU A 26 37.76 -17.34 8.66
C LEU A 26 36.69 -16.38 9.19
N TRP A 27 36.66 -15.13 8.71
CA TRP A 27 35.63 -14.16 9.08
C TRP A 27 34.25 -14.60 8.65
N ILE A 28 34.09 -15.10 7.41
CA ILE A 28 32.82 -15.63 6.91
C ILE A 28 32.35 -16.82 7.74
N ILE A 29 33.25 -17.77 8.05
CA ILE A 29 32.91 -18.91 8.90
C ILE A 29 32.49 -18.44 10.29
N GLY A 30 33.25 -17.55 10.92
CA GLY A 30 32.91 -16.95 12.22
C GLY A 30 31.58 -16.23 12.20
N TYR A 31 31.30 -15.46 11.15
CA TYR A 31 30.02 -14.80 10.93
C TYR A 31 28.85 -15.80 10.83
N VAL A 32 29.01 -16.85 10.02
CA VAL A 32 27.98 -17.91 9.87
C VAL A 32 27.73 -18.61 11.20
N VAL A 33 28.79 -18.99 11.93
CA VAL A 33 28.67 -19.61 13.26
C VAL A 33 27.96 -18.69 14.24
N TYR A 34 28.35 -17.41 14.28
CA TYR A 34 27.68 -16.42 15.12
C TYR A 34 26.18 -16.32 14.79
N GLN A 35 25.84 -16.09 13.53
CA GLN A 35 24.44 -15.92 13.08
C GLN A 35 23.57 -17.14 13.33
N ARG A 36 24.14 -18.34 13.25
CA ARG A 36 23.39 -19.59 13.38
C ARG A 36 23.27 -20.11 14.82
N PHE A 37 24.24 -19.80 15.68
CA PHE A 37 24.32 -20.42 17.00
C PHE A 37 24.39 -19.42 18.17
N LEU A 38 24.95 -18.23 17.96
CA LEU A 38 25.20 -17.26 19.03
C LEU A 38 24.32 -16.01 18.96
N HIS A 39 23.75 -15.70 17.78
CA HIS A 39 22.91 -14.52 17.59
C HIS A 39 21.62 -14.64 18.43
N PRO A 40 21.07 -13.53 18.98
CA PRO A 40 19.82 -13.54 19.75
C PRO A 40 18.63 -14.20 19.03
N LEU A 41 18.61 -14.15 17.69
CA LEU A 41 17.58 -14.78 16.87
C LEU A 41 17.95 -16.20 16.40
N ALA A 42 19.04 -16.81 16.88
CA ALA A 42 19.45 -18.16 16.47
C ALA A 42 18.40 -19.24 16.81
N ALA A 43 17.65 -19.05 17.89
CA ALA A 43 16.59 -19.95 18.31
C ALA A 43 15.30 -19.86 17.46
N TYR A 44 15.16 -18.83 16.63
CA TYR A 44 13.97 -18.67 15.80
C TYR A 44 14.16 -19.34 14.43
N PRO A 45 13.18 -20.15 13.99
CA PRO A 45 13.25 -20.83 12.72
C PRO A 45 13.12 -19.86 11.54
N GLY A 46 13.63 -20.27 10.37
CA GLY A 46 13.55 -19.50 9.15
C GLY A 46 14.54 -19.98 8.09
N PRO A 47 14.54 -19.41 6.88
CA PRO A 47 15.50 -19.77 5.86
C PRO A 47 16.94 -19.46 6.30
N ILE A 48 17.86 -20.39 6.07
CA ILE A 48 19.27 -20.23 6.46
C ILE A 48 19.86 -18.97 5.82
N VAL A 49 19.63 -18.76 4.54
CA VAL A 49 20.15 -17.59 3.80
C VAL A 49 19.60 -16.28 4.38
N ALA A 50 18.33 -16.25 4.77
CA ALA A 50 17.73 -15.08 5.42
C ALA A 50 18.45 -14.73 6.74
N SER A 51 18.87 -15.73 7.53
CA SER A 51 19.61 -15.47 8.76
C SER A 51 21.00 -14.87 8.55
N LEU A 52 21.54 -14.96 7.34
CA LEU A 52 22.89 -14.49 7.00
C LEU A 52 22.91 -13.15 6.26
N THR A 53 21.88 -12.86 5.48
CA THR A 53 21.90 -11.66 4.62
C THR A 53 20.51 -11.14 4.28
N ASP A 54 20.40 -9.82 4.18
CA ASP A 54 19.20 -9.12 3.68
C ASP A 54 18.94 -9.36 2.18
N LEU A 55 19.92 -9.86 1.43
CA LEU A 55 19.76 -10.21 0.01
C LEU A 55 18.62 -11.23 -0.20
N TRP A 56 18.37 -12.10 0.77
CA TRP A 56 17.22 -13.00 0.71
C TRP A 56 15.91 -12.21 0.54
N GLN A 57 15.69 -11.18 1.36
CA GLN A 57 14.49 -10.37 1.29
C GLN A 57 14.43 -9.54 -0.01
N VAL A 58 15.57 -9.06 -0.50
CA VAL A 58 15.66 -8.39 -1.81
C VAL A 58 15.18 -9.34 -2.92
N CYS A 59 15.68 -10.60 -2.93
CA CYS A 59 15.24 -11.62 -3.90
C CYS A 59 13.74 -11.92 -3.81
N GLU A 60 13.19 -11.97 -2.58
CA GLU A 60 11.75 -12.18 -2.39
C GLU A 60 10.91 -11.03 -2.99
N PHE A 61 11.36 -9.79 -2.86
CA PHE A 61 10.71 -8.66 -3.53
C PHE A 61 10.87 -8.73 -5.06
N MET A 62 12.02 -9.16 -5.56
CA MET A 62 12.24 -9.34 -7.00
C MET A 62 11.30 -10.39 -7.61
N ASN A 63 10.95 -11.43 -6.85
CA ASN A 63 10.02 -12.48 -7.28
C ASN A 63 8.55 -12.03 -7.29
N LEU A 64 8.23 -10.84 -6.77
CA LEU A 64 6.89 -10.27 -6.66
C LEU A 64 5.89 -11.14 -5.85
N LYS A 65 6.37 -12.13 -5.10
CA LYS A 65 5.58 -13.11 -4.33
C LYS A 65 5.74 -12.99 -2.81
N GLN A 66 6.35 -11.93 -2.34
CA GLN A 66 6.73 -11.75 -0.94
C GLN A 66 5.61 -12.06 0.09
N PRO A 67 4.32 -11.69 -0.12
CA PRO A 67 3.26 -12.04 0.83
C PRO A 67 3.08 -13.54 0.97
N TYR A 68 3.06 -14.27 -0.14
CA TYR A 68 2.90 -15.72 -0.16
C TYR A 68 4.09 -16.42 0.50
N ASN A 69 5.31 -16.00 0.15
CA ASN A 69 6.53 -16.60 0.70
C ASN A 69 6.57 -16.48 2.23
N LEU A 70 6.20 -15.32 2.80
CA LEU A 70 6.12 -15.18 4.25
C LEU A 70 4.97 -16.01 4.85
N THR A 71 3.84 -16.12 4.17
CA THR A 71 2.73 -16.98 4.61
C THR A 71 3.14 -18.43 4.65
N ASP A 72 3.78 -18.94 3.58
CA ASP A 72 4.30 -20.30 3.51
C ASP A 72 5.34 -20.57 4.61
N LEU A 73 6.19 -19.58 4.89
CA LEU A 73 7.16 -19.69 5.99
C LEU A 73 6.47 -19.77 7.36
N HIS A 74 5.41 -19.01 7.60
CA HIS A 74 4.63 -19.12 8.84
C HIS A 74 3.87 -20.46 8.94
N GLN A 75 3.35 -20.96 7.83
CA GLN A 75 2.75 -22.31 7.80
C GLN A 75 3.78 -23.40 8.14
N LYS A 76 5.01 -23.26 7.63
CA LYS A 76 6.10 -24.23 7.84
C LYS A 76 6.74 -24.15 9.21
N TYR A 77 6.99 -22.94 9.71
CA TYR A 77 7.83 -22.70 10.89
C TYR A 77 7.02 -22.23 12.12
N GLY A 78 5.73 -21.91 11.93
CA GLY A 78 4.85 -21.47 12.99
C GLY A 78 4.82 -19.96 13.19
N GLU A 79 4.44 -19.55 14.39
CA GLU A 79 4.07 -18.18 14.72
C GLU A 79 5.20 -17.15 14.60
N PHE A 80 6.47 -17.58 14.76
CA PHE A 80 7.65 -16.73 14.66
C PHE A 80 8.59 -17.23 13.57
N VAL A 81 8.96 -16.34 12.65
CA VAL A 81 9.86 -16.65 11.53
C VAL A 81 10.97 -15.62 11.44
N ARG A 82 12.23 -16.07 11.46
CA ARG A 82 13.39 -15.23 11.18
C ARG A 82 13.54 -15.06 9.67
N TYR A 83 13.27 -13.85 9.16
CA TYR A 83 13.30 -13.51 7.72
C TYR A 83 14.40 -12.52 7.31
N GLY A 84 15.34 -12.28 8.21
CA GLY A 84 16.55 -11.46 7.98
C GLY A 84 17.56 -11.65 9.11
N PRO A 85 18.77 -11.09 9.00
CA PRO A 85 19.80 -11.23 10.04
C PRO A 85 19.32 -10.76 11.42
N ASP A 86 18.63 -9.62 11.48
CA ASP A 86 18.05 -9.03 12.70
C ASP A 86 16.51 -8.92 12.63
N LYS A 87 15.85 -9.62 11.68
CA LYS A 87 14.43 -9.45 11.36
C LYS A 87 13.61 -10.67 11.78
N LEU A 88 12.53 -10.42 12.51
CA LEU A 88 11.60 -11.41 13.00
C LEU A 88 10.18 -11.05 12.56
N SER A 89 9.49 -11.96 11.89
CA SER A 89 8.08 -11.88 11.56
C SER A 89 7.25 -12.70 12.55
N THR A 90 6.07 -12.20 12.92
CA THR A 90 5.13 -12.95 13.76
C THR A 90 3.70 -12.86 13.25
N THR A 91 2.89 -13.88 13.55
CA THR A 91 1.44 -13.90 13.36
C THR A 91 0.69 -13.93 14.69
N ALA A 92 1.37 -13.71 15.81
CA ALA A 92 0.77 -13.63 17.12
C ALA A 92 -0.23 -12.45 17.22
N GLU A 93 -1.47 -12.74 17.61
CA GLU A 93 -2.53 -11.73 17.73
C GLU A 93 -2.15 -10.63 18.73
N GLU A 94 -1.55 -11.01 19.86
CA GLU A 94 -1.13 -10.08 20.91
C GLU A 94 0.04 -9.16 20.50
N ALA A 95 0.82 -9.54 19.48
CA ALA A 95 1.88 -8.69 18.92
C ALA A 95 1.33 -7.41 18.29
N ILE A 96 0.13 -7.45 17.73
CA ILE A 96 -0.47 -6.35 16.97
C ILE A 96 -0.67 -5.10 17.85
N PRO A 97 -1.44 -5.14 18.96
CA PRO A 97 -1.60 -3.98 19.82
C PRO A 97 -0.29 -3.55 20.49
N LEU A 98 0.58 -4.49 20.82
CA LEU A 98 1.84 -4.18 21.47
C LEU A 98 2.77 -3.37 20.54
N ILE A 99 2.93 -3.82 19.29
CA ILE A 99 3.86 -3.22 18.33
C ILE A 99 3.30 -1.92 17.73
N PHE A 100 1.98 -1.87 17.43
CA PHE A 100 1.42 -0.79 16.63
C PHE A 100 0.54 0.20 17.40
N GLN A 101 -0.05 -0.17 18.54
CA GLN A 101 -1.00 0.70 19.26
C GLN A 101 -0.37 1.45 20.44
N LYS A 102 0.60 0.87 21.13
CA LYS A 102 1.19 1.45 22.36
C LYS A 102 2.23 2.56 22.13
N GLY A 103 2.33 3.06 20.92
CA GLY A 103 3.12 4.24 20.61
C GLY A 103 4.47 3.96 19.95
N GLY A 104 4.83 4.84 19.01
CA GLY A 104 6.01 4.72 18.18
C GLY A 104 7.33 4.88 18.93
N ARG A 105 7.31 5.41 20.16
CA ARG A 105 8.52 5.55 20.98
C ARG A 105 9.08 4.21 21.43
N ALA A 106 8.20 3.24 21.75
CA ALA A 106 8.63 1.90 22.15
C ALA A 106 9.05 1.03 20.95
N PHE A 107 8.43 1.27 19.78
CA PHE A 107 8.66 0.54 18.55
C PHE A 107 8.76 1.50 17.35
N PRO A 108 9.86 2.29 17.23
CA PRO A 108 10.04 3.19 16.10
C PRO A 108 10.16 2.42 14.78
N LYS A 109 9.84 3.10 13.67
CA LYS A 109 10.06 2.58 12.32
C LYS A 109 11.53 2.25 12.09
N THR A 110 11.79 1.19 11.33
CA THR A 110 13.13 0.78 10.93
C THR A 110 13.64 1.61 9.73
N GLU A 111 14.91 1.45 9.40
CA GLU A 111 15.57 2.09 8.26
C GLU A 111 14.98 1.67 6.89
N PHE A 112 14.20 0.59 6.85
CA PHE A 112 13.43 0.19 5.66
C PHE A 112 12.62 1.35 5.07
N TYR A 113 12.04 2.18 5.92
CA TYR A 113 11.18 3.29 5.50
C TYR A 113 11.91 4.45 4.82
N ASP A 114 13.23 4.57 4.98
CA ASP A 114 14.04 5.60 4.33
C ASP A 114 14.02 5.46 2.79
N ALA A 115 13.64 4.28 2.29
CA ALA A 115 13.48 4.03 0.86
C ALA A 115 12.28 4.74 0.22
N TYR A 116 11.29 5.17 1.00
CA TYR A 116 10.01 5.69 0.51
C TYR A 116 9.90 7.22 0.42
N GLY A 117 10.85 7.96 0.95
CA GLY A 117 10.90 9.41 0.80
C GLY A 117 11.37 9.86 -0.59
N SER A 118 11.13 11.12 -0.98
CA SER A 118 11.75 11.70 -2.17
C SER A 118 13.13 12.29 -1.85
N THR A 119 13.26 13.59 -1.67
CA THR A 119 14.48 14.26 -1.15
C THR A 119 14.55 14.18 0.37
N HIS A 120 13.42 14.24 1.05
CA HIS A 120 13.23 14.13 2.50
C HIS A 120 12.23 13.01 2.81
N PRO A 121 12.16 12.51 4.06
CA PRO A 121 11.09 11.64 4.49
C PRO A 121 9.74 12.36 4.43
N ASN A 122 8.72 11.73 3.83
CA ASN A 122 7.33 12.13 3.96
C ASN A 122 6.73 11.53 5.25
N VAL A 123 5.47 11.83 5.55
CA VAL A 123 4.78 11.31 6.75
C VAL A 123 4.83 9.78 6.87
N PHE A 124 4.87 9.05 5.74
CA PHE A 124 5.02 7.60 5.76
C PHE A 124 6.47 7.17 6.05
N GLY A 125 7.47 7.81 5.47
CA GLY A 125 8.90 7.48 5.63
C GLY A 125 9.50 7.97 6.94
N MET A 126 8.91 8.99 7.56
CA MET A 126 9.44 9.66 8.75
C MET A 126 9.52 8.71 9.96
N ARG A 127 10.74 8.50 10.48
CA ARG A 127 11.01 7.58 11.59
C ARG A 127 10.92 8.24 12.95
N ASP A 128 11.35 9.48 13.06
CA ASP A 128 11.24 10.26 14.30
C ASP A 128 9.77 10.48 14.67
N GLU A 129 9.42 10.20 15.92
CA GLU A 129 8.04 10.23 16.37
C GLU A 129 7.53 11.65 16.65
N ALA A 130 8.42 12.54 17.10
CA ALA A 130 8.07 13.93 17.36
C ALA A 130 7.84 14.69 16.06
N GLU A 131 8.78 14.57 15.12
CA GLU A 131 8.64 15.17 13.77
C GLU A 131 7.42 14.63 13.03
N HIS A 132 7.21 13.31 13.10
CA HIS A 132 6.02 12.71 12.50
C HIS A 132 4.72 13.26 13.11
N SER A 133 4.66 13.43 14.43
CA SER A 133 3.47 13.93 15.11
C SER A 133 3.13 15.35 14.66
N ILE A 134 4.14 16.21 14.52
CA ILE A 134 4.01 17.57 13.99
C ILE A 134 3.50 17.52 12.54
N ARG A 135 4.16 16.73 11.68
CA ARG A 135 3.78 16.60 10.26
C ARG A 135 2.35 16.09 10.11
N ARG A 136 2.00 15.04 10.85
CA ARG A 136 0.66 14.46 10.82
C ARG A 136 -0.41 15.46 11.28
N ARG A 137 -0.12 16.29 12.28
CA ARG A 137 -1.04 17.32 12.78
C ARG A 137 -1.38 18.35 11.70
N HIS A 138 -0.39 18.81 10.93
CA HIS A 138 -0.62 19.69 9.77
C HIS A 138 -1.57 19.08 8.74
N MET A 139 -1.49 17.76 8.55
CA MET A 139 -2.20 17.06 7.47
C MET A 139 -3.59 16.57 7.87
N SER A 140 -3.78 16.22 9.15
CA SER A 140 -4.95 15.43 9.61
C SER A 140 -6.29 16.08 9.29
N HIS A 141 -6.38 17.41 9.33
CA HIS A 141 -7.61 18.13 9.02
C HIS A 141 -8.06 17.92 7.57
N SER A 142 -7.12 17.92 6.62
CA SER A 142 -7.39 17.74 5.18
C SER A 142 -7.96 16.36 4.85
N PHE A 143 -7.73 15.36 5.71
CA PHE A 143 -8.22 14.00 5.57
C PHE A 143 -9.39 13.67 6.51
N SER A 144 -9.94 14.66 7.20
CA SER A 144 -11.10 14.47 8.07
C SER A 144 -12.37 14.17 7.25
N MET A 145 -13.36 13.54 7.89
CA MET A 145 -14.66 13.25 7.24
C MET A 145 -15.34 14.54 6.74
N SER A 146 -15.23 15.65 7.48
CA SER A 146 -15.77 16.94 7.04
C SER A 146 -15.11 17.44 5.76
N SER A 147 -13.77 17.34 5.66
CA SER A 147 -13.04 17.72 4.45
C SER A 147 -13.36 16.79 3.27
N VAL A 148 -13.49 15.48 3.52
CA VAL A 148 -13.89 14.51 2.48
C VAL A 148 -15.29 14.84 1.94
N LYS A 149 -16.25 15.15 2.83
CA LYS A 149 -17.62 15.55 2.41
C LYS A 149 -17.64 16.86 1.63
N SER A 150 -16.80 17.84 1.98
CA SER A 150 -16.73 19.11 1.23
C SER A 150 -16.17 18.93 -0.19
N MET A 151 -15.36 17.87 -0.41
CA MET A 151 -14.78 17.52 -1.70
C MET A 151 -15.61 16.48 -2.48
N GLU A 152 -16.74 16.03 -1.95
CA GLU A 152 -17.53 14.92 -2.48
C GLU A 152 -18.00 15.13 -3.93
N HIS A 153 -18.30 16.39 -4.30
CA HIS A 153 -18.70 16.75 -5.65
C HIS A 153 -17.62 16.42 -6.73
N HIS A 154 -16.34 16.39 -6.34
CA HIS A 154 -15.26 15.95 -7.24
C HIS A 154 -15.28 14.44 -7.46
N LEU A 155 -15.65 13.65 -6.43
CA LEU A 155 -15.92 12.22 -6.59
C LEU A 155 -17.09 11.98 -7.54
N ASP A 156 -18.17 12.76 -7.40
CA ASP A 156 -19.36 12.64 -8.24
C ASP A 156 -19.06 12.93 -9.72
N ALA A 157 -18.26 13.95 -10.00
CA ALA A 157 -17.85 14.28 -11.38
C ALA A 157 -17.05 13.14 -12.02
N ASN A 158 -16.11 12.55 -11.28
CA ASN A 158 -15.31 11.41 -11.76
C ASN A 158 -16.16 10.14 -11.92
N LEU A 159 -17.09 9.87 -11.00
CA LEU A 159 -18.04 8.76 -11.12
C LEU A 159 -18.97 8.94 -12.33
N LYS A 160 -19.43 10.15 -12.61
CA LYS A 160 -20.23 10.43 -13.80
C LYS A 160 -19.48 10.08 -15.08
N LEU A 161 -18.19 10.40 -15.17
CA LEU A 161 -17.35 10.01 -16.31
C LEU A 161 -17.15 8.49 -16.39
N LEU A 162 -16.87 7.82 -15.26
CA LEU A 162 -16.75 6.36 -15.20
C LEU A 162 -18.04 5.68 -15.70
N LYS A 163 -19.21 6.11 -15.20
CA LYS A 163 -20.52 5.59 -15.61
C LYS A 163 -20.75 5.73 -17.11
N ARG A 164 -20.40 6.86 -17.72
CA ARG A 164 -20.49 7.04 -19.18
C ARG A 164 -19.65 6.00 -19.94
N LYS A 165 -18.41 5.75 -19.48
CA LYS A 165 -17.54 4.75 -20.10
C LYS A 165 -18.10 3.34 -19.96
N LEU A 166 -18.61 2.98 -18.79
CA LEU A 166 -19.27 1.68 -18.59
C LEU A 166 -20.54 1.53 -19.43
N ALA A 167 -21.32 2.60 -19.59
CA ALA A 167 -22.49 2.60 -20.48
C ALA A 167 -22.09 2.39 -21.95
N GLN A 168 -20.97 2.96 -22.42
CA GLN A 168 -20.44 2.69 -23.76
C GLN A 168 -20.05 1.21 -23.94
N HIS A 169 -19.40 0.58 -22.94
CA HIS A 169 -19.12 -0.85 -22.97
C HIS A 169 -20.40 -1.69 -22.97
N ALA A 170 -21.40 -1.30 -22.18
CA ALA A 170 -22.72 -1.96 -22.16
C ALA A 170 -23.42 -1.90 -23.52
N GLN A 171 -23.38 -0.76 -24.22
CA GLN A 171 -23.96 -0.61 -25.56
C GLN A 171 -23.22 -1.42 -26.62
N LYS A 172 -21.87 -1.44 -26.56
CA LYS A 172 -21.03 -2.22 -27.48
C LYS A 172 -21.11 -3.73 -27.21
N GLN A 173 -21.58 -4.12 -26.03
CA GLN A 173 -21.58 -5.52 -25.56
C GLN A 173 -20.18 -6.17 -25.63
N ASP A 174 -19.12 -5.35 -25.53
CA ASP A 174 -17.75 -5.82 -25.57
C ASP A 174 -17.26 -6.30 -24.19
N THR A 175 -16.10 -6.93 -24.20
CA THR A 175 -15.37 -7.31 -22.98
C THR A 175 -14.25 -6.31 -22.73
N PHE A 176 -14.04 -5.97 -21.49
CA PHE A 176 -12.99 -5.01 -21.10
C PHE A 176 -12.36 -5.38 -19.76
N ASP A 177 -11.18 -4.83 -19.49
CA ASP A 177 -10.50 -4.99 -18.23
C ASP A 177 -11.03 -3.97 -17.20
N LEU A 178 -11.86 -4.45 -16.27
CA LEU A 178 -12.44 -3.64 -15.20
C LEU A 178 -11.34 -3.06 -14.28
N LYS A 179 -10.29 -3.83 -13.98
CA LYS A 179 -9.14 -3.36 -13.19
C LYS A 179 -8.53 -2.09 -13.79
N LYS A 180 -8.29 -2.07 -15.09
CA LYS A 180 -7.74 -0.92 -15.82
C LYS A 180 -8.66 0.30 -15.73
N VAL A 181 -9.94 0.12 -15.94
CA VAL A 181 -10.94 1.19 -15.88
C VAL A 181 -11.04 1.79 -14.48
N LEU A 182 -11.06 0.95 -13.44
CA LEU A 182 -11.05 1.39 -12.04
C LEU A 182 -9.75 2.11 -11.65
N HIS A 183 -8.62 1.66 -12.20
CA HIS A 183 -7.32 2.31 -11.98
C HIS A 183 -7.32 3.73 -12.52
N TYR A 184 -7.80 3.95 -13.73
CA TYR A 184 -7.91 5.28 -14.35
C TYR A 184 -8.82 6.21 -13.54
N TYR A 185 -9.95 5.68 -13.06
CA TYR A 185 -10.85 6.43 -12.18
C TYR A 185 -10.13 6.89 -10.90
N VAL A 186 -9.43 6.00 -10.21
CA VAL A 186 -8.77 6.33 -8.95
C VAL A 186 -7.65 7.35 -9.14
N ILE A 187 -6.90 7.28 -10.26
CA ILE A 187 -5.85 8.25 -10.59
C ILE A 187 -6.45 9.65 -10.75
N ASP A 188 -7.54 9.79 -11.50
CA ASP A 188 -8.18 11.09 -11.73
C ASP A 188 -8.83 11.64 -10.47
N VAL A 189 -9.45 10.78 -9.65
CA VAL A 189 -9.95 11.16 -8.32
C VAL A 189 -8.83 11.70 -7.44
N LEU A 190 -7.66 11.03 -7.41
CA LEU A 190 -6.52 11.52 -6.64
C LEU A 190 -6.06 12.88 -7.15
N GLY A 191 -5.95 13.06 -8.47
CA GLY A 191 -5.59 14.33 -9.09
C GLY A 191 -6.51 15.48 -8.63
N GLU A 192 -7.82 15.25 -8.66
CA GLU A 192 -8.81 16.23 -8.23
C GLU A 192 -8.73 16.54 -6.73
N LEU A 193 -8.69 15.52 -5.88
CA LEU A 193 -8.76 15.72 -4.44
C LEU A 193 -7.44 16.17 -3.81
N ALA A 194 -6.31 15.69 -4.33
CA ALA A 194 -5.02 16.02 -3.78
C ALA A 194 -4.40 17.28 -4.40
N PHE A 195 -4.57 17.49 -5.71
CA PHE A 195 -3.85 18.51 -6.47
C PHE A 195 -4.76 19.54 -7.15
N GLY A 196 -6.07 19.41 -6.97
CA GLY A 196 -7.05 20.33 -7.55
C GLY A 196 -7.23 20.22 -9.06
N GLN A 197 -6.72 19.15 -9.69
CA GLN A 197 -6.82 18.92 -11.13
C GLN A 197 -6.75 17.44 -11.45
N SER A 198 -7.69 16.93 -12.27
CA SER A 198 -7.61 15.57 -12.83
C SER A 198 -6.35 15.41 -13.69
N PHE A 199 -5.78 14.21 -13.68
CA PHE A 199 -4.72 13.85 -14.63
C PHE A 199 -5.26 13.57 -16.04
N GLY A 200 -6.57 13.43 -16.21
CA GLY A 200 -7.23 13.24 -17.50
C GLY A 200 -7.11 11.85 -18.09
N VAL A 201 -6.69 10.89 -17.29
CA VAL A 201 -6.48 9.48 -17.72
C VAL A 201 -7.80 8.83 -18.11
N GLN A 202 -8.86 9.03 -17.32
CA GLN A 202 -10.18 8.51 -17.67
C GLN A 202 -10.70 9.04 -18.99
N ALA A 203 -10.56 10.36 -19.22
CA ALA A 203 -11.10 11.01 -20.41
C ALA A 203 -10.36 10.53 -21.68
N SER A 204 -9.03 10.60 -21.67
CA SER A 204 -8.18 10.29 -22.81
C SER A 204 -7.96 8.80 -23.06
N GLY A 205 -7.92 7.99 -22.01
CA GLY A 205 -7.45 6.61 -22.06
C GLY A 205 -5.93 6.47 -22.30
N ASP A 206 -5.19 7.57 -22.19
CA ASP A 206 -3.75 7.61 -22.46
C ASP A 206 -2.94 7.10 -21.25
N GLU A 207 -2.34 5.94 -21.39
CA GLU A 207 -1.51 5.30 -20.35
C GLU A 207 -0.26 6.12 -19.99
N ARG A 208 0.21 7.01 -20.86
CA ARG A 208 1.37 7.87 -20.59
C ARG A 208 1.10 8.91 -19.49
N LEU A 209 -0.17 9.18 -19.20
CA LEU A 209 -0.60 10.05 -18.10
C LEU A 209 -0.67 9.32 -16.75
N VAL A 210 -0.53 8.01 -16.75
CA VAL A 210 -0.52 7.19 -15.51
C VAL A 210 0.81 7.41 -14.78
N PRO A 211 0.80 7.90 -13.53
CA PRO A 211 2.04 8.03 -12.76
C PRO A 211 2.72 6.67 -12.56
N PRO A 212 4.02 6.54 -12.79
CA PRO A 212 4.75 5.26 -12.70
C PRO A 212 5.04 4.85 -11.24
N VAL A 213 3.98 4.67 -10.46
CA VAL A 213 4.05 4.37 -9.02
C VAL A 213 4.53 2.95 -8.72
N ILE A 214 4.30 2.01 -9.64
CA ILE A 214 4.74 0.62 -9.51
C ILE A 214 6.27 0.56 -9.54
N GLU A 215 6.90 1.26 -10.49
CA GLU A 215 8.35 1.36 -10.63
C GLU A 215 8.99 1.90 -9.36
N HIS A 216 8.43 2.99 -8.81
CA HIS A 216 8.91 3.54 -7.55
C HIS A 216 8.74 2.57 -6.39
N SER A 217 7.56 1.97 -6.24
CA SER A 217 7.25 1.06 -5.13
C SER A 217 8.16 -0.16 -5.16
N TYR A 218 8.39 -0.72 -6.34
CA TYR A 218 9.30 -1.84 -6.54
C TYR A 218 10.75 -1.48 -6.17
N LEU A 219 11.25 -0.34 -6.67
CA LEU A 219 12.59 0.18 -6.32
C LEU A 219 12.72 0.41 -4.82
N ALA A 220 11.72 1.01 -4.19
CA ALA A 220 11.72 1.29 -2.76
C ALA A 220 11.68 0.01 -1.92
N ALA A 221 10.86 -0.98 -2.30
CA ALA A 221 10.81 -2.27 -1.62
C ALA A 221 12.16 -3.00 -1.66
N MET A 222 12.79 -3.09 -2.84
CA MET A 222 14.09 -3.73 -3.00
C MET A 222 15.21 -3.02 -2.24
N THR A 223 15.30 -1.69 -2.39
CA THR A 223 16.38 -0.93 -1.74
C THR A 223 16.18 -0.84 -0.23
N GLY A 224 14.95 -0.74 0.26
CA GLY A 224 14.61 -0.74 1.68
C GLY A 224 14.82 -2.10 2.35
N ALA A 225 14.70 -3.20 1.59
CA ALA A 225 14.93 -4.55 2.13
C ALA A 225 16.36 -4.75 2.64
N TRP A 226 17.33 -3.99 2.13
CA TRP A 226 18.72 -3.96 2.60
C TRP A 226 19.10 -2.59 3.16
N PRO A 227 18.65 -2.25 4.39
CA PRO A 227 18.76 -0.89 4.94
C PRO A 227 20.19 -0.33 4.96
N ALA A 228 21.16 -1.16 5.33
CA ALA A 228 22.58 -0.76 5.37
C ALA A 228 23.13 -0.30 4.02
N MET A 229 22.55 -0.78 2.92
CA MET A 229 22.98 -0.48 1.56
C MET A 229 22.09 0.52 0.83
N THR A 230 20.94 0.90 1.37
CA THR A 230 19.94 1.75 0.69
C THR A 230 20.56 3.00 0.05
N GLN A 231 21.39 3.75 0.78
CA GLN A 231 22.02 4.97 0.26
C GLN A 231 23.07 4.66 -0.81
N THR A 232 23.87 3.61 -0.60
CA THR A 232 24.88 3.16 -1.58
C THR A 232 24.20 2.68 -2.86
N LEU A 233 23.15 1.85 -2.74
CA LEU A 233 22.38 1.36 -3.88
C LEU A 233 21.74 2.51 -4.67
N ARG A 234 21.13 3.47 -4.00
CA ARG A 234 20.55 4.66 -4.65
C ARG A 234 21.59 5.47 -5.44
N LYS A 235 22.82 5.56 -4.93
CA LYS A 235 23.90 6.30 -5.58
C LYS A 235 24.49 5.55 -6.77
N TRP A 236 24.65 4.22 -6.69
CA TRP A 236 25.41 3.44 -7.66
C TRP A 236 24.55 2.69 -8.68
N LEU A 237 23.36 2.19 -8.29
CA LEU A 237 22.49 1.45 -9.22
C LEU A 237 22.11 2.24 -10.49
N PRO A 238 21.88 3.58 -10.44
CA PRO A 238 21.60 4.34 -11.68
C PRO A 238 22.75 4.30 -12.70
N ARG A 239 23.97 3.99 -12.26
CA ARG A 239 25.15 3.89 -13.13
C ARG A 239 25.31 2.52 -13.79
N VAL A 240 24.55 1.53 -13.32
CA VAL A 240 24.58 0.18 -13.90
C VAL A 240 23.83 0.22 -15.24
N PRO A 241 24.42 -0.24 -16.36
CA PRO A 241 23.84 -0.13 -17.69
C PRO A 241 22.77 -1.23 -17.94
N LEU A 242 21.77 -1.32 -17.06
CA LEU A 242 20.62 -2.21 -17.17
C LEU A 242 19.36 -1.39 -17.40
N SER A 243 18.68 -1.64 -18.52
CA SER A 243 17.45 -0.92 -18.94
C SER A 243 16.37 -0.98 -17.87
N GLU A 244 16.16 -2.13 -17.24
CA GLU A 244 15.15 -2.31 -16.19
C GLU A 244 15.44 -1.44 -14.96
N LEU A 245 16.68 -1.39 -14.48
CA LEU A 245 17.04 -0.49 -13.38
C LEU A 245 16.83 0.97 -13.75
N ARG A 246 17.25 1.36 -14.95
CA ARG A 246 17.05 2.72 -15.45
C ARG A 246 15.55 3.09 -15.41
N ARG A 247 14.67 2.22 -15.92
CA ARG A 247 13.22 2.42 -15.91
C ARG A 247 12.69 2.68 -14.48
N LEU A 248 13.17 1.93 -13.49
CA LEU A 248 12.73 2.12 -12.10
C LEU A 248 13.13 3.51 -11.54
N PHE A 249 14.35 3.96 -11.83
CA PHE A 249 14.82 5.28 -11.39
C PHE A 249 14.14 6.41 -12.16
N GLU A 250 13.88 6.24 -13.45
CA GLU A 250 13.11 7.19 -14.27
C GLU A 250 11.67 7.30 -13.76
N GLY A 251 11.03 6.17 -13.42
CA GLY A 251 9.70 6.16 -12.82
C GLY A 251 9.64 6.93 -11.50
N ARG A 252 10.63 6.71 -10.62
CA ARG A 252 10.75 7.48 -9.38
C ARG A 252 10.93 8.98 -9.65
N ALA A 253 11.79 9.35 -10.60
CA ALA A 253 12.05 10.74 -10.95
C ALA A 253 10.80 11.39 -11.56
N ALA A 254 10.04 10.68 -12.40
CA ALA A 254 8.80 11.17 -12.98
C ALA A 254 7.73 11.46 -11.91
N CYS A 255 7.56 10.56 -10.93
CA CYS A 255 6.66 10.83 -9.80
C CYS A 255 7.10 12.04 -8.97
N ALA A 256 8.40 12.22 -8.74
CA ALA A 256 8.92 13.38 -8.01
C ALA A 256 8.74 14.68 -8.79
N ALA A 257 8.97 14.68 -10.10
CA ALA A 257 8.76 15.82 -10.97
C ALA A 257 7.27 16.21 -11.03
N LEU A 258 6.36 15.23 -11.14
CA LEU A 258 4.91 15.47 -11.11
C LEU A 258 4.47 16.12 -9.79
N ALA A 259 5.00 15.66 -8.66
CA ALA A 259 4.73 16.25 -7.35
C ALA A 259 5.23 17.70 -7.27
N ALA A 260 6.48 17.97 -7.68
CA ALA A 260 7.06 19.30 -7.65
C ALA A 260 6.29 20.28 -8.56
N CYS A 261 5.98 19.88 -9.79
CA CYS A 261 5.16 20.68 -10.71
C CYS A 261 3.78 21.01 -10.13
N SER A 262 3.12 20.04 -9.50
CA SER A 262 1.80 20.23 -8.88
C SER A 262 1.87 21.22 -7.71
N VAL A 263 2.90 21.11 -6.87
CA VAL A 263 3.12 22.05 -5.75
C VAL A 263 3.42 23.44 -6.26
N GLN A 264 4.35 23.59 -7.22
CA GLN A 264 4.73 24.88 -7.76
C GLN A 264 3.53 25.59 -8.38
N ARG A 265 2.79 24.91 -9.25
CA ARG A 265 1.58 25.44 -9.87
C ARG A 265 0.59 25.94 -8.80
N ARG A 266 0.29 25.10 -7.79
CA ARG A 266 -0.69 25.45 -6.76
C ARG A 266 -0.23 26.62 -5.90
N MET A 267 1.05 26.69 -5.58
CA MET A 267 1.63 27.81 -4.87
C MET A 267 1.55 29.12 -5.68
N GLU A 268 1.72 29.06 -6.99
CA GLU A 268 1.57 30.21 -7.88
C GLU A 268 0.13 30.70 -7.94
N GLU A 269 -0.84 29.79 -8.10
CA GLU A 269 -2.28 30.12 -8.08
C GLU A 269 -2.72 30.76 -6.74
N LEU A 270 -2.07 30.42 -5.65
CA LEU A 270 -2.38 30.94 -4.32
C LEU A 270 -1.56 32.18 -3.90
N LYS A 271 -0.62 32.67 -4.72
CA LYS A 271 0.21 33.85 -4.36
C LYS A 271 -0.64 35.08 -4.05
N ASP A 272 -1.63 35.35 -4.88
CA ASP A 272 -2.52 36.51 -4.70
C ASP A 272 -3.47 36.31 -3.51
N THR A 273 -3.85 35.07 -3.23
CA THR A 273 -4.80 34.72 -2.16
C THR A 273 -4.14 34.68 -0.76
N ARG A 274 -2.82 34.42 -0.67
CA ARG A 274 -2.08 34.44 0.61
C ARG A 274 -2.06 35.82 1.28
N ASN A 275 -2.19 36.87 0.50
CA ASN A 275 -2.26 38.25 0.99
C ASN A 275 -3.69 38.70 1.33
N HIS A 276 -4.70 37.86 1.05
CA HIS A 276 -6.11 38.09 1.28
C HIS A 276 -6.67 37.01 2.21
N ASP A 277 -7.91 37.17 2.65
CA ASP A 277 -8.60 36.24 3.57
C ASP A 277 -8.61 34.80 3.00
N PRO A 278 -8.09 33.80 3.74
CA PRO A 278 -8.12 32.38 3.32
C PRO A 278 -9.53 31.83 3.05
N SER A 279 -10.59 32.53 3.51
CA SER A 279 -11.99 32.16 3.26
C SER A 279 -12.41 32.38 1.80
N VAL A 280 -11.66 33.16 1.02
CA VAL A 280 -11.94 33.49 -0.39
C VAL A 280 -11.43 32.42 -1.38
N VAL A 281 -10.76 31.37 -0.89
CA VAL A 281 -10.30 30.28 -1.76
C VAL A 281 -11.50 29.46 -2.23
N GLU A 282 -11.92 29.66 -3.49
CA GLU A 282 -13.08 28.96 -4.09
C GLU A 282 -12.90 27.42 -4.08
N ARG A 283 -11.66 26.93 -4.26
CA ARG A 283 -11.37 25.52 -4.33
C ARG A 283 -10.40 25.08 -3.23
N ARG A 284 -10.87 24.19 -2.34
CA ARG A 284 -10.06 23.59 -1.26
C ARG A 284 -9.82 22.11 -1.57
N ASP A 285 -8.64 21.80 -2.13
CA ASP A 285 -8.08 20.45 -2.20
C ASP A 285 -7.09 20.22 -1.04
N ILE A 286 -6.55 18.99 -0.95
CA ILE A 286 -5.64 18.61 0.13
C ILE A 286 -4.36 19.47 0.09
N LEU A 287 -3.77 19.66 -1.09
CA LEU A 287 -2.53 20.45 -1.23
C LEU A 287 -2.76 21.92 -0.86
N THR A 288 -3.88 22.53 -1.29
CA THR A 288 -4.28 23.86 -0.85
C THR A 288 -4.36 23.98 0.66
N SER A 289 -5.02 23.02 1.30
CA SER A 289 -5.16 22.98 2.76
C SER A 289 -3.79 22.88 3.44
N LEU A 290 -2.85 22.12 2.89
CA LEU A 290 -1.48 22.00 3.43
C LEU A 290 -0.65 23.27 3.22
N ILE A 291 -0.76 23.93 2.07
CA ILE A 291 -0.07 25.19 1.79
C ILE A 291 -0.49 26.29 2.77
N LEU A 292 -1.77 26.30 3.12
CA LEU A 292 -2.35 27.31 4.02
C LEU A 292 -2.22 26.92 5.51
N ALA A 293 -1.96 25.64 5.82
CA ALA A 293 -1.87 25.15 7.20
C ALA A 293 -0.71 25.81 7.96
N LYS A 294 -0.98 26.18 9.21
CA LYS A 294 0.02 26.62 10.19
C LYS A 294 0.09 25.63 11.34
N ASP A 295 1.29 25.38 11.81
CA ASP A 295 1.47 24.64 13.06
C ASP A 295 0.86 25.46 14.22
N PRO A 296 -0.06 24.89 15.00
CA PRO A 296 -0.74 25.64 16.06
C PRO A 296 0.18 26.08 17.21
N GLU A 297 1.33 25.43 17.39
CA GLU A 297 2.28 25.74 18.45
C GLU A 297 3.34 26.75 17.99
N THR A 298 3.84 26.62 16.76
CA THR A 298 4.95 27.43 16.24
C THR A 298 4.52 28.51 15.26
N GLY A 299 3.29 28.44 14.73
CA GLY A 299 2.79 29.31 13.68
C GLY A 299 3.45 29.12 12.32
N ARG A 300 4.35 28.15 12.15
CA ARG A 300 5.11 27.91 10.92
C ARG A 300 4.27 27.18 9.87
N HIS A 301 4.48 27.56 8.61
CA HIS A 301 3.99 26.79 7.45
C HIS A 301 4.96 25.67 7.09
N LEU A 302 4.47 24.67 6.34
CA LEU A 302 5.32 23.71 5.66
C LEU A 302 6.17 24.43 4.60
N THR A 303 7.44 24.03 4.47
CA THR A 303 8.30 24.52 3.39
C THR A 303 7.88 23.93 2.05
N GLN A 304 8.32 24.53 0.95
CA GLN A 304 8.08 23.98 -0.40
C GLN A 304 8.61 22.53 -0.48
N ALA A 305 9.80 22.26 0.04
CA ALA A 305 10.38 20.92 0.05
C ALA A 305 9.54 19.91 0.87
N ASP A 306 8.92 20.36 1.98
CA ASP A 306 7.97 19.55 2.74
C ASP A 306 6.72 19.24 1.93
N LEU A 307 6.18 20.24 1.22
CA LEU A 307 5.00 20.07 0.38
C LEU A 307 5.28 19.12 -0.79
N GLU A 308 6.41 19.25 -1.46
CA GLU A 308 6.83 18.38 -2.57
C GLU A 308 6.99 16.93 -2.13
N THR A 309 7.58 16.68 -0.96
CA THR A 309 7.74 15.30 -0.46
C THR A 309 6.43 14.68 -0.01
N GLU A 310 5.48 15.46 0.56
CA GLU A 310 4.13 14.96 0.88
C GLU A 310 3.31 14.74 -0.39
N ALA A 311 3.36 15.65 -1.37
CA ALA A 311 2.73 15.49 -2.68
C ALA A 311 3.21 14.22 -3.40
N PHE A 312 4.53 13.96 -3.37
CA PHE A 312 5.09 12.70 -3.84
C PHE A 312 4.50 11.49 -3.10
N GLY A 313 4.38 11.59 -1.78
CA GLY A 313 3.74 10.56 -0.95
C GLY A 313 2.28 10.31 -1.35
N PHE A 314 1.51 11.36 -1.68
CA PHE A 314 0.11 11.22 -2.14
C PHE A 314 0.00 10.49 -3.47
N ILE A 315 0.88 10.80 -4.44
CA ILE A 315 0.90 10.12 -5.74
C ILE A 315 1.15 8.62 -5.53
N ILE A 316 2.18 8.27 -4.74
CA ILE A 316 2.54 6.87 -4.52
C ILE A 316 1.46 6.11 -3.75
N ALA A 317 0.94 6.71 -2.67
CA ALA A 317 0.00 6.01 -1.78
C ALA A 317 -1.43 5.98 -2.31
N GLY A 318 -1.89 7.03 -3.00
CA GLY A 318 -3.29 7.22 -3.34
C GLY A 318 -3.74 6.56 -4.63
N THR A 319 -2.84 6.28 -5.57
CA THR A 319 -3.20 5.69 -6.88
C THR A 319 -3.41 4.18 -6.79
N HIS A 320 -2.35 3.45 -6.49
CA HIS A 320 -2.34 1.99 -6.60
C HIS A 320 -3.15 1.28 -5.51
N THR A 321 -3.07 1.75 -4.25
CA THR A 321 -3.71 1.06 -3.12
C THR A 321 -5.23 1.01 -3.23
N THR A 322 -5.86 2.14 -3.54
CA THR A 322 -7.32 2.24 -3.65
C THR A 322 -7.84 1.50 -4.87
N SER A 323 -7.16 1.62 -6.03
CA SER A 323 -7.55 0.90 -7.25
C SER A 323 -7.44 -0.61 -7.09
N ALA A 324 -6.34 -1.10 -6.50
CA ALA A 324 -6.17 -2.52 -6.20
C ALA A 324 -7.25 -3.04 -5.23
N THR A 325 -7.57 -2.26 -4.18
CA THR A 325 -8.62 -2.63 -3.21
C THR A 325 -9.98 -2.78 -3.89
N ILE A 326 -10.36 -1.84 -4.74
CA ILE A 326 -11.65 -1.88 -5.44
C ILE A 326 -11.66 -3.03 -6.46
N SER A 327 -10.58 -3.22 -7.21
CA SER A 327 -10.45 -4.32 -8.17
C SER A 327 -10.57 -5.69 -7.51
N LEU A 328 -9.95 -5.86 -6.34
CA LEU A 328 -10.04 -7.08 -5.54
C LEU A 328 -11.45 -7.28 -4.97
N LEU A 329 -12.11 -6.22 -4.53
CA LEU A 329 -13.51 -6.30 -4.09
C LEU A 329 -14.43 -6.79 -5.22
N PHE A 330 -14.31 -6.21 -6.43
CA PHE A 330 -15.07 -6.67 -7.58
C PHE A 330 -14.70 -8.09 -8.01
N TYR A 331 -13.42 -8.47 -7.91
CA TYR A 331 -13.00 -9.84 -8.11
C TYR A 331 -13.78 -10.81 -7.20
N HIS A 332 -13.78 -10.55 -5.90
CA HIS A 332 -14.48 -11.41 -4.93
C HIS A 332 -15.99 -11.43 -5.15
N LEU A 333 -16.61 -10.28 -5.38
CA LEU A 333 -18.05 -10.22 -5.64
C LEU A 333 -18.44 -10.96 -6.91
N LEU A 334 -17.65 -10.85 -7.98
CA LEU A 334 -17.89 -11.55 -9.25
C LEU A 334 -17.70 -13.08 -9.12
N HIS A 335 -16.80 -13.53 -8.24
CA HIS A 335 -16.62 -14.95 -7.95
C HIS A 335 -17.57 -15.49 -6.87
N ALA A 336 -18.31 -14.60 -6.20
CA ALA A 336 -19.33 -14.92 -5.19
C ALA A 336 -20.71 -14.33 -5.58
N PRO A 337 -21.38 -14.85 -6.62
CA PRO A 337 -22.60 -14.24 -7.18
C PRO A 337 -23.74 -14.10 -6.18
N GLU A 338 -23.87 -15.02 -5.21
CA GLU A 338 -24.86 -14.91 -4.14
C GLU A 338 -24.58 -13.70 -3.23
N GLU A 339 -23.31 -13.44 -2.91
CA GLU A 339 -22.92 -12.31 -2.08
C GLU A 339 -23.07 -10.99 -2.86
N MET A 340 -22.75 -11.01 -4.15
CA MET A 340 -23.01 -9.88 -5.05
C MET A 340 -24.49 -9.55 -5.13
N LYS A 341 -25.34 -10.57 -5.28
CA LYS A 341 -26.80 -10.40 -5.30
C LYS A 341 -27.31 -9.75 -4.00
N LYS A 342 -26.85 -10.21 -2.83
CA LYS A 342 -27.22 -9.61 -1.54
C LYS A 342 -26.84 -8.12 -1.47
N CYS A 343 -25.64 -7.75 -1.98
CA CYS A 343 -25.24 -6.35 -2.05
C CYS A 343 -26.15 -5.53 -2.96
N VAL A 344 -26.52 -6.08 -4.12
CA VAL A 344 -27.43 -5.44 -5.08
C VAL A 344 -28.82 -5.27 -4.47
N ASP A 345 -29.37 -6.33 -3.87
CA ASP A 345 -30.69 -6.30 -3.21
C ASP A 345 -30.72 -5.28 -2.04
N GLU A 346 -29.63 -5.18 -1.28
CA GLU A 346 -29.47 -4.17 -0.22
C GLU A 346 -29.46 -2.75 -0.79
N VAL A 347 -28.66 -2.49 -1.82
CA VAL A 347 -28.62 -1.18 -2.49
C VAL A 347 -29.99 -0.79 -3.05
N ASP A 348 -30.69 -1.75 -3.67
CA ASP A 348 -31.98 -1.52 -4.29
C ASP A 348 -33.09 -1.24 -3.27
N SER A 349 -33.02 -1.89 -2.11
CA SER A 349 -34.04 -1.73 -1.05
C SER A 349 -33.79 -0.53 -0.13
N GLN A 350 -32.53 -0.15 0.10
CA GLN A 350 -32.18 0.86 1.07
C GLN A 350 -31.95 2.25 0.48
N LEU A 351 -31.60 2.32 -0.82
CA LEU A 351 -31.25 3.58 -1.47
C LEU A 351 -32.22 3.93 -2.59
N THR A 352 -32.53 5.24 -2.71
CA THR A 352 -33.37 5.74 -3.80
C THR A 352 -32.67 5.61 -5.16
N PRO A 353 -33.41 5.49 -6.28
CA PRO A 353 -32.80 5.53 -7.62
C PRO A 353 -31.97 6.80 -7.82
N LEU A 354 -30.86 6.64 -8.57
CA LEU A 354 -30.03 7.78 -9.00
C LEU A 354 -30.72 8.56 -10.12
N SER A 355 -30.38 9.85 -10.26
CA SER A 355 -30.90 10.75 -11.29
C SER A 355 -29.74 11.56 -11.90
N GLU A 356 -30.03 12.39 -12.91
CA GLU A 356 -29.02 13.28 -13.51
C GLU A 356 -28.49 14.30 -12.48
N ASP A 357 -29.36 14.79 -11.59
CA ASP A 357 -29.01 15.73 -10.52
C ASP A 357 -28.29 15.04 -9.35
N LYS A 358 -28.49 13.72 -9.19
CA LYS A 358 -27.83 12.90 -8.18
C LYS A 358 -27.07 11.77 -8.87
N PRO A 359 -25.86 12.03 -9.39
CA PRO A 359 -25.12 11.08 -10.19
C PRO A 359 -24.51 9.93 -9.37
N ALA A 360 -24.42 10.07 -8.06
CA ALA A 360 -23.88 9.08 -7.12
C ALA A 360 -24.51 9.25 -5.74
N TYR A 361 -24.41 8.21 -4.91
CA TYR A 361 -24.84 8.28 -3.52
C TYR A 361 -23.86 9.07 -2.66
N SER A 362 -24.34 9.79 -1.65
CA SER A 362 -23.47 10.45 -0.70
C SER A 362 -22.78 9.44 0.22
N VAL A 363 -21.59 9.79 0.71
CA VAL A 363 -20.85 8.96 1.66
C VAL A 363 -21.70 8.69 2.91
N THR A 364 -22.45 9.68 3.37
CA THR A 364 -23.31 9.55 4.56
C THR A 364 -24.43 8.53 4.35
N GLU A 365 -25.11 8.55 3.20
CA GLU A 365 -26.17 7.59 2.87
C GLU A 365 -25.61 6.16 2.84
N VAL A 366 -24.48 5.96 2.17
CA VAL A 366 -23.89 4.63 2.02
C VAL A 366 -23.39 4.07 3.36
N GLU A 367 -22.73 4.91 4.16
CA GLU A 367 -22.22 4.47 5.47
C GLU A 367 -23.33 4.05 6.44
N SER A 368 -24.47 4.73 6.43
CA SER A 368 -25.56 4.44 7.35
C SER A 368 -26.45 3.29 6.90
N SER A 369 -26.64 3.09 5.60
CA SER A 369 -27.74 2.28 5.04
C SER A 369 -27.31 0.92 4.49
N LEU A 370 -26.01 0.66 4.27
CA LEU A 370 -25.54 -0.55 3.59
C LEU A 370 -24.65 -1.44 4.51
N PRO A 371 -25.19 -2.06 5.56
CA PRO A 371 -24.41 -2.89 6.48
C PRO A 371 -23.81 -4.11 5.82
N TYR A 372 -24.49 -4.76 4.87
CA TYR A 372 -23.98 -5.95 4.20
C TYR A 372 -22.83 -5.62 3.23
N LEU A 373 -22.96 -4.57 2.44
CA LEU A 373 -21.88 -4.08 1.59
C LEU A 373 -20.63 -3.74 2.44
N ARG A 374 -20.82 -3.16 3.64
CA ARG A 374 -19.71 -2.92 4.58
C ARG A 374 -19.04 -4.21 5.04
N GLN A 375 -19.82 -5.28 5.26
CA GLN A 375 -19.25 -6.60 5.60
C GLN A 375 -18.42 -7.16 4.42
N CYS A 376 -18.90 -7.02 3.18
CA CYS A 376 -18.16 -7.43 1.99
C CYS A 376 -16.83 -6.67 1.84
N ILE A 377 -16.86 -5.34 2.02
CA ILE A 377 -15.65 -4.51 1.98
C ILE A 377 -14.68 -4.87 3.11
N LYS A 378 -15.21 -5.13 4.30
CA LYS A 378 -14.40 -5.55 5.45
C LYS A 378 -13.76 -6.92 5.23
N GLU A 379 -14.49 -7.85 4.62
CA GLU A 379 -13.96 -9.16 4.25
C GLU A 379 -12.88 -9.06 3.16
N ASN A 380 -13.08 -8.20 2.16
CA ASN A 380 -12.04 -7.89 1.18
C ASN A 380 -10.76 -7.37 1.84
N PHE A 381 -10.86 -6.48 2.83
CA PHE A 381 -9.71 -6.00 3.60
C PHE A 381 -9.00 -7.12 4.39
N ARG A 382 -9.74 -8.14 4.81
CA ARG A 382 -9.16 -9.30 5.50
C ARG A 382 -8.47 -10.24 4.53
N ILE A 383 -9.20 -10.71 3.51
CA ILE A 383 -8.76 -11.82 2.67
C ILE A 383 -7.71 -11.38 1.63
N THR A 384 -7.79 -10.15 1.15
CA THR A 384 -6.82 -9.58 0.19
C THR A 384 -6.34 -8.19 0.63
N PRO A 385 -5.60 -8.10 1.77
CA PRO A 385 -5.03 -6.84 2.18
C PRO A 385 -4.03 -6.37 1.13
N VAL A 386 -4.22 -5.18 0.58
CA VAL A 386 -3.33 -4.66 -0.49
C VAL A 386 -1.95 -4.26 0.02
N PHE A 387 -1.85 -3.84 1.29
CA PHE A 387 -0.56 -3.51 1.88
C PHE A 387 0.03 -4.74 2.56
N THR A 388 0.96 -5.42 1.90
CA THR A 388 1.50 -6.72 2.31
C THR A 388 2.95 -6.68 2.77
N MET A 389 3.60 -5.53 2.70
CA MET A 389 4.94 -5.37 3.26
C MET A 389 4.94 -5.55 4.77
N PRO A 390 5.97 -6.19 5.35
CA PRO A 390 6.18 -6.18 6.78
C PRO A 390 6.34 -4.74 7.28
N LEU A 391 5.43 -4.27 8.13
CA LEU A 391 5.50 -2.96 8.76
C LEU A 391 6.51 -2.98 9.93
N ALA A 392 7.78 -3.20 9.62
CA ALA A 392 8.81 -3.46 10.59
C ALA A 392 9.03 -2.32 11.60
N ARG A 393 9.23 -2.70 12.84
CA ARG A 393 9.51 -1.83 13.98
C ARG A 393 10.75 -2.31 14.72
N ARG A 394 11.53 -1.39 15.29
CA ARG A 394 12.72 -1.69 16.08
C ARG A 394 12.36 -1.85 17.55
N VAL A 395 12.78 -2.93 18.19
CA VAL A 395 12.75 -3.05 19.66
C VAL A 395 13.85 -2.18 20.22
N VAL A 396 13.50 -1.12 20.94
CA VAL A 396 14.47 -0.16 21.51
C VAL A 396 14.64 -0.28 23.02
N ALA A 397 13.73 -0.98 23.71
CA ALA A 397 13.82 -1.21 25.14
C ALA A 397 15.08 -2.02 25.49
N PRO A 398 15.95 -1.53 26.39
CA PRO A 398 17.19 -2.23 26.77
C PRO A 398 16.95 -3.64 27.31
N GLU A 399 15.88 -3.83 28.06
CA GLU A 399 15.43 -5.12 28.59
C GLU A 399 14.80 -6.03 27.53
N GLY A 400 14.58 -5.51 26.32
CA GLY A 400 13.80 -6.21 25.29
C GLY A 400 12.30 -6.14 25.53
N VAL A 401 11.54 -7.03 24.89
CA VAL A 401 10.09 -7.07 24.98
C VAL A 401 9.61 -8.52 24.97
N LEU A 402 8.55 -8.82 25.73
CA LEU A 402 7.87 -10.10 25.70
C LEU A 402 6.73 -10.05 24.67
N ILE A 403 6.76 -10.94 23.68
CA ILE A 403 5.72 -11.10 22.66
C ILE A 403 5.34 -12.58 22.61
N ALA A 404 4.08 -12.91 22.84
CA ALA A 404 3.58 -14.30 22.84
C ALA A 404 4.48 -15.26 23.64
N GLY A 405 4.84 -14.88 24.86
CA GLY A 405 5.71 -15.68 25.73
C GLY A 405 7.18 -15.77 25.28
N ARG A 406 7.58 -15.09 24.20
CA ARG A 406 8.94 -15.06 23.67
C ARG A 406 9.61 -13.72 23.99
N HIS A 407 10.81 -13.79 24.58
CA HIS A 407 11.62 -12.60 24.86
C HIS A 407 12.40 -12.18 23.62
N ILE A 408 12.09 -10.98 23.10
CA ILE A 408 12.72 -10.39 21.92
C ILE A 408 13.71 -9.32 22.39
N LYS A 409 14.98 -9.49 22.07
CA LYS A 409 16.04 -8.59 22.52
C LYS A 409 16.02 -7.24 21.81
N GLN A 410 16.57 -6.22 22.50
CA GLN A 410 16.85 -4.90 21.90
C GLN A 410 17.59 -5.03 20.56
N GLY A 411 17.31 -4.14 19.63
CA GLY A 411 17.91 -4.13 18.30
C GLY A 411 17.20 -5.02 17.27
N THR A 412 16.33 -5.93 17.71
CA THR A 412 15.56 -6.77 16.78
C THR A 412 14.53 -5.94 16.01
N SER A 413 14.46 -6.17 14.71
CA SER A 413 13.40 -5.65 13.85
C SER A 413 12.22 -6.64 13.88
N VAL A 414 11.08 -6.23 14.43
CA VAL A 414 9.87 -7.07 14.51
C VAL A 414 8.80 -6.55 13.56
N ALA A 415 8.08 -7.48 12.92
CA ALA A 415 6.96 -7.17 12.06
C ALA A 415 5.84 -8.18 12.24
N VAL A 416 4.59 -7.76 12.00
CA VAL A 416 3.49 -8.68 11.78
C VAL A 416 3.31 -8.83 10.27
N CYS A 417 3.37 -10.06 9.78
CA CYS A 417 3.04 -10.34 8.38
C CYS A 417 1.52 -10.25 8.22
N ASN A 418 1.07 -9.15 7.65
CA ASN A 418 -0.35 -8.82 7.47
C ASN A 418 -1.09 -9.94 6.73
N HIS A 419 -0.56 -10.38 5.59
CA HIS A 419 -1.16 -11.44 4.78
C HIS A 419 -1.23 -12.76 5.56
N ALA A 420 -0.13 -13.21 6.16
CA ALA A 420 -0.11 -14.45 6.94
C ALA A 420 -1.05 -14.40 8.15
N PHE A 421 -1.13 -13.26 8.85
CA PHE A 421 -2.05 -13.10 9.97
C PHE A 421 -3.51 -13.17 9.51
N HIS A 422 -3.86 -12.52 8.40
CA HIS A 422 -5.22 -12.51 7.88
C HIS A 422 -5.67 -13.85 7.29
N HIS A 423 -4.73 -14.75 6.99
CA HIS A 423 -4.98 -16.12 6.54
C HIS A 423 -4.67 -17.18 7.61
N ASN A 424 -4.48 -16.77 8.87
CA ASN A 424 -4.20 -17.71 9.95
C ASN A 424 -5.49 -18.43 10.41
N PRO A 425 -5.61 -19.78 10.23
CA PRO A 425 -6.81 -20.52 10.60
C PRO A 425 -7.07 -20.49 12.12
N SER A 426 -6.04 -20.40 12.97
CA SER A 426 -6.20 -20.28 14.42
C SER A 426 -6.88 -18.97 14.84
N VAL A 427 -6.84 -17.94 13.98
CA VAL A 427 -7.48 -16.64 14.22
C VAL A 427 -8.83 -16.54 13.54
N TRP A 428 -8.93 -16.98 12.27
CA TRP A 428 -10.09 -16.74 11.41
C TRP A 428 -10.96 -17.97 11.13
N GLY A 429 -10.58 -19.15 11.65
CA GLY A 429 -11.28 -20.42 11.47
C GLY A 429 -10.88 -21.15 10.18
N ASP A 430 -11.43 -22.37 9.99
CA ASP A 430 -11.06 -23.24 8.89
C ASP A 430 -11.43 -22.67 7.49
N ASN A 431 -12.41 -21.74 7.45
CA ASN A 431 -12.83 -21.05 6.23
C ASN A 431 -12.04 -19.75 5.98
N HIS A 432 -10.81 -19.62 6.55
CA HIS A 432 -10.00 -18.40 6.46
C HIS A 432 -9.69 -17.95 5.02
N ASP A 433 -9.65 -18.88 4.06
CA ASP A 433 -9.39 -18.61 2.63
C ASP A 433 -10.66 -18.45 1.77
N ILE A 434 -11.83 -18.46 2.40
CA ILE A 434 -13.11 -18.27 1.72
C ILE A 434 -13.56 -16.81 1.91
N PHE A 435 -13.99 -16.17 0.83
CA PHE A 435 -14.66 -14.88 0.88
C PHE A 435 -16.05 -15.04 1.50
N ASP A 436 -16.15 -14.76 2.79
CA ASP A 436 -17.37 -14.95 3.59
C ASP A 436 -17.68 -13.68 4.41
N PRO A 437 -18.45 -12.74 3.84
CA PRO A 437 -18.90 -11.55 4.55
C PRO A 437 -19.75 -11.87 5.79
N GLY A 438 -20.43 -13.01 5.80
CA GLY A 438 -21.28 -13.45 6.90
C GLY A 438 -20.51 -13.74 8.19
N ARG A 439 -19.19 -14.02 8.12
CA ARG A 439 -18.35 -14.24 9.32
C ARG A 439 -18.39 -13.08 10.31
N TRP A 440 -18.61 -11.87 9.82
CA TRP A 440 -18.65 -10.67 10.66
C TRP A 440 -19.91 -10.56 11.54
N ASN A 441 -20.87 -11.47 11.37
CA ASN A 441 -22.03 -11.59 12.28
C ASN A 441 -21.69 -12.34 13.58
N ALA A 442 -20.61 -13.14 13.60
CA ALA A 442 -20.15 -13.81 14.79
C ALA A 442 -19.43 -12.80 15.72
N PRO A 443 -19.90 -12.61 16.98
CA PRO A 443 -19.35 -11.58 17.87
C PRO A 443 -17.84 -11.71 18.13
N GLU A 444 -17.32 -12.93 18.24
CA GLU A 444 -15.90 -13.23 18.45
C GLU A 444 -15.07 -12.83 17.24
N ILE A 445 -15.56 -13.00 16.01
CA ILE A 445 -14.90 -12.56 14.78
C ILE A 445 -15.04 -11.05 14.62
N ALA A 446 -16.22 -10.49 14.90
CA ALA A 446 -16.45 -9.05 14.86
C ALA A 446 -15.48 -8.29 15.79
N ALA A 447 -15.22 -8.83 16.98
CA ALA A 447 -14.26 -8.27 17.94
C ALA A 447 -12.82 -8.21 17.39
N ARG A 448 -12.43 -9.15 16.50
CA ARG A 448 -11.13 -9.18 15.84
C ARG A 448 -10.93 -8.12 14.76
N SER A 449 -11.98 -7.37 14.39
CA SER A 449 -11.84 -6.24 13.45
C SER A 449 -10.81 -5.20 13.88
N ARG A 450 -10.55 -5.08 15.18
CA ARG A 450 -9.49 -4.22 15.75
C ARG A 450 -8.07 -4.63 15.34
N TYR A 451 -7.88 -5.85 14.85
CA TYR A 451 -6.60 -6.39 14.39
C TYR A 451 -6.44 -6.36 12.87
N LEU A 452 -7.45 -5.90 12.12
CA LEU A 452 -7.31 -5.70 10.69
C LEU A 452 -6.29 -4.59 10.40
N MET A 453 -5.20 -4.93 9.74
CA MET A 453 -4.08 -4.03 9.52
C MET A 453 -4.00 -3.44 8.10
N HIS A 454 -5.06 -3.58 7.31
CA HIS A 454 -5.10 -3.08 5.92
C HIS A 454 -4.84 -1.57 5.79
N PHE A 455 -5.17 -0.77 6.81
CA PHE A 455 -4.80 0.65 6.93
C PHE A 455 -3.70 0.91 7.97
N GLY A 456 -3.03 -0.13 8.49
CA GLY A 456 -2.17 0.00 9.66
C GLY A 456 -2.96 0.32 10.93
N LEU A 457 -2.26 0.51 12.05
CA LEU A 457 -2.87 0.75 13.36
C LEU A 457 -2.12 1.83 14.16
N GLY A 458 -2.80 2.38 15.18
CA GLY A 458 -2.24 3.34 16.12
C GLY A 458 -1.88 4.69 15.51
N GLY A 459 -0.91 5.38 16.08
CA GLY A 459 -0.48 6.73 15.66
C GLY A 459 0.07 6.79 14.23
N ARG A 460 0.47 5.66 13.69
CA ARG A 460 1.01 5.51 12.33
C ARG A 460 -0.01 4.96 11.32
N GLN A 461 -1.30 4.87 11.70
CA GLN A 461 -2.37 4.45 10.80
C GLN A 461 -2.45 5.35 9.56
N CYS A 462 -2.89 4.78 8.43
CA CYS A 462 -3.06 5.50 7.16
C CYS A 462 -3.85 6.81 7.36
N ILE A 463 -3.28 7.92 6.94
CA ILE A 463 -3.93 9.23 7.05
C ILE A 463 -5.10 9.35 6.05
N GLY A 464 -4.98 8.72 4.88
CA GLY A 464 -5.99 8.68 3.82
C GLY A 464 -7.13 7.68 4.03
N LYS A 465 -7.20 6.99 5.18
CA LYS A 465 -8.21 5.93 5.44
C LYS A 465 -9.64 6.41 5.16
N THR A 466 -10.02 7.55 5.71
CA THR A 466 -11.38 8.10 5.55
C THR A 466 -11.70 8.38 4.08
N LEU A 467 -10.77 8.98 3.36
CA LEU A 467 -10.92 9.28 1.94
C LEU A 467 -11.03 8.00 1.10
N ALA A 468 -10.16 7.02 1.34
CA ALA A 468 -10.18 5.75 0.63
C ALA A 468 -11.49 4.97 0.87
N GLN A 469 -11.93 4.89 2.13
CA GLN A 469 -13.20 4.23 2.47
C GLN A 469 -14.39 4.94 1.82
N ALA A 470 -14.46 6.26 1.90
CA ALA A 470 -15.51 7.05 1.26
C ALA A 470 -15.59 6.77 -0.25
N ASN A 471 -14.43 6.74 -0.94
CA ASN A 471 -14.37 6.45 -2.36
C ASN A 471 -14.82 5.00 -2.67
N ILE A 472 -14.33 4.00 -1.91
CA ILE A 472 -14.70 2.59 -2.10
C ILE A 472 -16.22 2.40 -1.92
N TYR A 473 -16.79 2.92 -0.84
CA TYR A 473 -18.23 2.79 -0.56
C TYR A 473 -19.08 3.45 -1.64
N LYS A 474 -18.77 4.70 -1.95
CA LYS A 474 -19.51 5.51 -2.92
C LYS A 474 -19.48 4.91 -4.33
N LEU A 475 -18.28 4.51 -4.80
CA LEU A 475 -18.11 3.89 -6.10
C LEU A 475 -18.87 2.57 -6.18
N THR A 476 -18.65 1.68 -5.21
CA THR A 476 -19.21 0.33 -5.27
C THR A 476 -20.73 0.36 -5.25
N SER A 477 -21.35 1.10 -4.33
CA SER A 477 -22.82 1.21 -4.24
C SER A 477 -23.43 1.82 -5.51
N THR A 478 -22.79 2.86 -6.06
CA THR A 478 -23.25 3.53 -7.29
C THR A 478 -23.17 2.59 -8.50
N LEU A 479 -22.07 1.84 -8.63
CA LEU A 479 -21.92 0.90 -9.75
C LEU A 479 -22.87 -0.29 -9.64
N LEU A 480 -23.07 -0.86 -8.46
CA LEU A 480 -24.01 -1.97 -8.24
C LEU A 480 -25.46 -1.54 -8.47
N ARG A 481 -25.80 -0.27 -8.26
CA ARG A 481 -27.14 0.26 -8.57
C ARG A 481 -27.43 0.31 -10.06
N GLU A 482 -26.45 0.72 -10.86
CA GLU A 482 -26.69 1.06 -12.26
C GLU A 482 -26.22 0.02 -13.26
N PHE A 483 -25.34 -0.90 -12.83
CA PHE A 483 -24.75 -1.88 -13.73
C PHE A 483 -24.79 -3.29 -13.16
N GLU A 484 -24.98 -4.25 -14.06
CA GLU A 484 -24.78 -5.67 -13.83
C GLU A 484 -23.45 -6.08 -14.48
N PHE A 485 -22.55 -6.63 -13.68
CA PHE A 485 -21.26 -7.13 -14.14
C PHE A 485 -21.26 -8.65 -14.18
N SER A 486 -20.61 -9.23 -15.19
CA SER A 486 -20.41 -10.67 -15.32
C SER A 486 -18.98 -10.99 -15.77
N LEU A 487 -18.43 -12.09 -15.24
CA LEU A 487 -17.15 -12.62 -15.73
C LEU A 487 -17.28 -13.11 -17.17
N VAL A 488 -16.16 -13.10 -17.90
CA VAL A 488 -16.09 -13.76 -19.20
C VAL A 488 -16.14 -15.28 -19.00
N GLU A 489 -16.82 -16.01 -19.87
CA GLU A 489 -17.15 -17.45 -19.73
C GLU A 489 -15.99 -18.40 -19.42
N ALA A 490 -14.74 -17.99 -19.68
CA ALA A 490 -13.55 -18.77 -19.35
C ALA A 490 -13.28 -18.88 -17.84
N GLU A 491 -13.84 -18.01 -17.01
CA GLU A 491 -13.66 -18.01 -15.57
C GLU A 491 -14.90 -18.58 -14.85
N ARG A 492 -14.69 -19.66 -14.09
CA ARG A 492 -15.76 -20.21 -13.25
C ARG A 492 -15.81 -19.47 -11.91
N PRO A 493 -17.00 -19.01 -11.48
CA PRO A 493 -17.18 -18.47 -10.13
C PRO A 493 -16.84 -19.51 -9.06
N GLY A 494 -16.36 -19.05 -7.92
CA GLY A 494 -16.09 -19.87 -6.74
C GLY A 494 -15.63 -18.97 -5.57
N ARG A 495 -16.30 -19.06 -4.43
CA ARG A 495 -15.99 -18.26 -3.22
C ARG A 495 -14.62 -18.58 -2.61
N ASP A 496 -14.12 -19.77 -2.88
CA ASP A 496 -12.82 -20.32 -2.51
C ASP A 496 -11.71 -19.96 -3.51
N LYS A 497 -12.07 -19.32 -4.62
CA LYS A 497 -11.10 -18.91 -5.64
C LYS A 497 -10.41 -17.62 -5.23
N LEU A 498 -9.24 -17.75 -4.61
CA LEU A 498 -8.38 -16.62 -4.32
C LEU A 498 -7.75 -16.05 -5.61
N PRO A 499 -7.62 -14.71 -5.70
CA PRO A 499 -6.97 -14.08 -6.84
C PRO A 499 -5.47 -14.38 -6.87
N GLU A 500 -4.91 -14.55 -8.07
CA GLU A 500 -3.47 -14.54 -8.22
C GLU A 500 -2.95 -13.10 -8.10
N LEU A 501 -2.11 -12.87 -7.08
CA LEU A 501 -1.58 -11.55 -6.77
C LEU A 501 -0.11 -11.42 -7.19
N PHE A 502 0.29 -10.23 -7.59
CA PHE A 502 1.68 -9.79 -7.54
C PHE A 502 1.86 -8.70 -6.47
N SER A 503 3.06 -8.53 -5.96
CA SER A 503 3.32 -7.51 -4.96
C SER A 503 4.66 -6.81 -5.18
N VAL A 504 4.59 -5.50 -5.25
CA VAL A 504 5.75 -4.58 -5.14
C VAL A 504 5.79 -3.94 -3.74
N GLY A 505 5.27 -4.69 -2.74
CA GLY A 505 4.96 -4.20 -1.39
C GLY A 505 3.49 -3.78 -1.24
N ILE A 506 2.84 -3.41 -2.34
CA ILE A 506 1.40 -3.28 -2.49
C ILE A 506 0.97 -4.40 -3.42
N SER A 507 0.02 -5.22 -2.98
CA SER A 507 -0.51 -6.33 -3.75
C SER A 507 -1.65 -5.90 -4.65
N ASP A 508 -1.69 -6.47 -5.85
CA ASP A 508 -2.73 -6.23 -6.84
C ASP A 508 -2.98 -7.50 -7.65
N LEU A 509 -4.10 -7.56 -8.37
CA LEU A 509 -4.39 -8.64 -9.31
C LEU A 509 -3.26 -8.76 -10.35
N LYS A 510 -2.72 -9.95 -10.51
CA LYS A 510 -1.68 -10.22 -11.50
C LYS A 510 -2.24 -10.15 -12.92
N ASN A 511 -3.47 -10.66 -13.09
CA ASN A 511 -4.13 -10.73 -14.38
C ASN A 511 -5.18 -9.61 -14.53
N PRO A 512 -5.54 -9.22 -15.77
CA PRO A 512 -6.67 -8.36 -16.03
C PRO A 512 -7.97 -8.96 -15.47
N LEU A 513 -8.91 -8.14 -14.99
CA LEU A 513 -10.24 -8.56 -14.59
C LEU A 513 -11.20 -8.36 -15.76
N MET A 514 -11.28 -9.37 -16.62
CA MET A 514 -12.09 -9.31 -17.85
C MET A 514 -13.57 -9.51 -17.55
N VAL A 515 -14.38 -8.50 -17.86
CA VAL A 515 -15.82 -8.51 -17.59
C VAL A 515 -16.65 -8.07 -18.80
N ARG A 516 -17.94 -8.39 -18.76
CA ARG A 516 -19.00 -7.74 -19.51
C ARG A 516 -19.86 -6.93 -18.55
N VAL A 517 -20.45 -5.86 -19.05
CA VAL A 517 -21.35 -5.02 -18.28
C VAL A 517 -22.66 -4.80 -19.01
N LYS A 518 -23.78 -4.73 -18.25
CA LYS A 518 -25.09 -4.34 -18.74
C LYS A 518 -25.61 -3.18 -17.89
N ALA A 519 -26.26 -2.21 -18.52
CA ALA A 519 -26.97 -1.17 -17.77
C ALA A 519 -28.25 -1.76 -17.17
N ARG A 520 -28.49 -1.52 -15.87
CA ARG A 520 -29.70 -1.96 -15.15
C ARG A 520 -30.87 -1.00 -15.32
N THR A 521 -30.60 0.27 -15.64
CA THR A 521 -31.62 1.31 -15.81
C THR A 521 -31.58 1.86 -17.23
N ALA A 522 -32.78 2.15 -17.81
CA ALA A 522 -32.92 2.70 -19.16
C ALA A 522 -32.45 4.18 -19.30
N ASN A 523 -31.96 4.80 -18.24
CA ASN A 523 -31.71 6.23 -18.16
C ASN A 523 -30.36 6.70 -18.76
N PHE A 524 -29.56 5.79 -19.34
CA PHE A 524 -28.36 6.20 -20.06
C PHE A 524 -28.67 6.58 -21.51
N LYS A 525 -29.15 7.80 -21.72
CA LYS A 525 -28.99 8.47 -23.04
C LYS A 525 -27.56 8.99 -23.11
N VAL A 526 -26.74 8.42 -24.00
CA VAL A 526 -25.38 8.87 -24.34
C VAL A 526 -25.44 10.15 -25.12
#